data_75b59e6e27cb31d43456d5db341d226f
#
_entry.id   75b59e6e27cb31d43456d5db341d226f
#
_cell.length_a   1.000
_cell.length_b   1.000
_cell.length_c   1.000
_cell.angle_alpha   90.00
_cell.angle_beta   90.00
_cell.angle_gamma   90.00
#
_symmetry.space_group_name_H-M   'P 1'
#
loop_
_entity.id
_entity.type
_entity.pdbx_description
1 polymer ?
#
loop_
_entity_poly.entity_id
_entity_poly.type
_entity_poly.pdbx_seq_one_letter_code
_entity_poly.pdbx_strand_id
1 'polypeptide(L)'
;MELMGMSSTKYGGLEKFNRTLMEKSPQNKFIFVYVEDPMCQQYVDDMTTGNSAIEVISNKSVIRYCFSVICLILKFRPHIVHFHFGDEKMLLAPFIKVFFPWIRQITTFHSECVLHSLKAKIKCGLYCRCQSKIVAVSKGVQKEIAAFYDNKKLVTSYLGVECDVSKNKEEARRILEIPMKPIILTTIGFDVATKGFDVLVDAVAQMVNKFTPPLFIVNVVGLSKARKEQFMGIVREKHVESYFMSMGIRNDINTILSASDIYIQPSRTEAISLAIMEALHHGLPVVASNVGGIPEVVIDGKNGLLVNACDAEGLAMAMLDLMQSPEKRKEMGERSRKHSLNFNVEKGVENLIDIYEKKGVISNKS
;
A
#
# COMPACT_ATOMS: atom_id res chain seq x y z
N MET A 1 20.13 -0.36 -16.49
CA MET A 1 20.24 -1.35 -15.42
C MET A 1 19.88 -0.66 -14.13
N GLU A 2 18.99 -1.22 -13.40
CA GLU A 2 18.41 -0.64 -12.19
C GLU A 2 18.64 -1.59 -11.01
N LEU A 3 19.03 -1.07 -9.85
CA LEU A 3 19.18 -1.83 -8.62
C LEU A 3 18.11 -1.38 -7.64
N MET A 4 17.18 -2.25 -7.30
CA MET A 4 16.14 -1.98 -6.30
C MET A 4 16.45 -2.68 -4.98
N GLY A 5 16.47 -1.94 -3.89
CA GLY A 5 16.54 -2.52 -2.56
C GLY A 5 15.14 -2.59 -1.96
N MET A 6 14.62 -3.79 -1.74
CA MET A 6 13.33 -4.00 -1.11
C MET A 6 13.48 -4.87 0.13
N SER A 7 12.71 -4.56 1.17
CA SER A 7 12.48 -5.47 2.27
C SER A 7 10.96 -5.68 2.37
N SER A 8 10.47 -6.76 1.79
CA SER A 8 9.09 -7.17 1.96
C SER A 8 9.05 -8.60 2.45
N THR A 9 8.24 -8.86 3.47
CA THR A 9 8.01 -10.18 4.02
C THR A 9 6.81 -10.88 3.40
N LYS A 10 6.17 -10.25 2.39
CA LYS A 10 4.94 -10.77 1.77
C LYS A 10 4.83 -10.32 0.33
N TYR A 11 4.33 -11.20 -0.54
CA TYR A 11 3.89 -10.83 -1.87
C TYR A 11 2.68 -9.90 -1.76
N GLY A 12 2.85 -8.69 -2.25
CA GLY A 12 1.85 -7.65 -2.13
C GLY A 12 1.76 -6.77 -3.38
N GLY A 13 1.13 -5.61 -3.21
CA GLY A 13 0.94 -4.67 -4.31
C GLY A 13 2.23 -4.15 -4.92
N LEU A 14 3.31 -4.05 -4.14
CA LEU A 14 4.59 -3.55 -4.63
C LEU A 14 5.29 -4.59 -5.54
N GLU A 15 5.22 -5.87 -5.22
CA GLU A 15 5.76 -6.95 -6.05
C GLU A 15 5.00 -7.06 -7.38
N LYS A 16 3.67 -6.96 -7.35
CA LYS A 16 2.85 -6.88 -8.58
C LYS A 16 3.21 -5.68 -9.42
N PHE A 17 3.37 -4.51 -8.80
CA PHE A 17 3.83 -3.29 -9.46
C PHE A 17 5.19 -3.48 -10.15
N ASN A 18 6.16 -4.08 -9.46
CA ASN A 18 7.49 -4.34 -10.03
C ASN A 18 7.44 -5.32 -11.21
N ARG A 19 6.58 -6.34 -11.14
CA ARG A 19 6.35 -7.25 -12.26
C ARG A 19 5.85 -6.49 -13.49
N THR A 20 4.82 -5.67 -13.33
CA THR A 20 4.29 -4.83 -14.42
C THR A 20 5.35 -3.86 -14.94
N LEU A 21 6.19 -3.31 -14.07
CA LEU A 21 7.32 -2.46 -14.46
C LEU A 21 8.32 -3.20 -15.36
N MET A 22 8.65 -4.45 -15.06
CA MET A 22 9.53 -5.26 -15.91
C MET A 22 8.90 -5.57 -17.27
N GLU A 23 7.63 -5.96 -17.28
CA GLU A 23 6.88 -6.28 -18.50
C GLU A 23 6.75 -5.07 -19.43
N LYS A 24 6.54 -3.88 -18.87
CA LYS A 24 6.44 -2.61 -19.63
C LYS A 24 7.79 -2.00 -20.02
N SER A 25 8.88 -2.52 -19.51
CA SER A 25 10.23 -2.00 -19.78
C SER A 25 11.22 -3.09 -20.18
N PRO A 26 10.94 -3.88 -21.25
CA PRO A 26 11.76 -5.03 -21.65
C PRO A 26 13.20 -4.64 -22.08
N GLN A 27 13.41 -3.37 -22.44
CA GLN A 27 14.72 -2.82 -22.80
C GLN A 27 15.62 -2.60 -21.57
N ASN A 28 15.07 -2.52 -20.37
CA ASN A 28 15.81 -2.32 -19.13
C ASN A 28 16.16 -3.65 -18.46
N LYS A 29 17.31 -3.68 -17.81
CA LYS A 29 17.68 -4.81 -16.93
C LYS A 29 17.44 -4.42 -15.49
N PHE A 30 16.70 -5.24 -14.77
CA PHE A 30 16.36 -5.03 -13.37
C PHE A 30 17.14 -6.00 -12.47
N ILE A 31 17.63 -5.50 -11.34
CA ILE A 31 18.20 -6.29 -10.28
C ILE A 31 17.45 -5.95 -9.02
N PHE A 32 16.64 -6.88 -8.55
CA PHE A 32 15.92 -6.75 -7.31
C PHE A 32 16.77 -7.28 -6.16
N VAL A 33 16.98 -6.47 -5.15
CA VAL A 33 17.73 -6.82 -3.96
C VAL A 33 16.76 -6.98 -2.80
N TYR A 34 16.57 -8.22 -2.38
CA TYR A 34 15.76 -8.56 -1.22
C TYR A 34 16.63 -8.83 0.00
N VAL A 35 16.08 -8.50 1.16
CA VAL A 35 16.67 -8.93 2.42
C VAL A 35 16.19 -10.35 2.70
N GLU A 36 17.10 -11.20 3.13
CA GLU A 36 16.83 -12.60 3.48
C GLU A 36 15.65 -12.73 4.43
N ASP A 37 14.53 -13.27 3.90
CA ASP A 37 13.33 -13.60 4.63
C ASP A 37 12.87 -14.98 4.16
N PRO A 38 12.43 -15.88 5.06
CA PRO A 38 11.95 -17.22 4.70
C PRO A 38 10.83 -17.26 3.65
N MET A 39 10.10 -16.16 3.49
CA MET A 39 9.04 -16.02 2.49
C MET A 39 9.53 -15.51 1.13
N CYS A 40 10.77 -15.03 1.02
CA CYS A 40 11.31 -14.48 -0.24
C CYS A 40 11.46 -15.51 -1.34
N GLN A 41 11.72 -16.78 -1.02
CA GLN A 41 12.00 -17.82 -2.01
C GLN A 41 10.83 -18.03 -2.98
N GLN A 42 9.60 -17.93 -2.51
CA GLN A 42 8.40 -18.09 -3.32
C GLN A 42 8.24 -16.96 -4.37
N TYR A 43 8.84 -15.78 -4.13
CA TYR A 43 8.77 -14.63 -5.02
C TYR A 43 9.90 -14.59 -6.05
N VAL A 44 11.01 -15.22 -5.71
CA VAL A 44 12.17 -15.31 -6.61
C VAL A 44 11.77 -15.98 -7.92
N ASP A 45 10.98 -17.06 -7.83
CA ASP A 45 10.56 -17.84 -8.99
C ASP A 45 9.58 -17.06 -9.89
N ASP A 46 8.65 -16.29 -9.29
CA ASP A 46 7.66 -15.49 -10.03
C ASP A 46 8.25 -14.24 -10.71
N MET A 47 9.36 -13.71 -10.18
CA MET A 47 9.99 -12.48 -10.64
C MET A 47 11.22 -12.73 -11.54
N THR A 48 11.64 -13.98 -11.71
CA THR A 48 12.78 -14.34 -12.55
C THR A 48 12.33 -14.51 -13.99
N THR A 49 12.15 -13.41 -14.72
CA THR A 49 11.82 -13.43 -16.14
C THR A 49 12.88 -12.69 -16.95
N GLY A 50 13.43 -13.35 -17.97
CA GLY A 50 14.27 -12.86 -19.08
C GLY A 50 15.28 -11.74 -18.82
N ASN A 51 14.88 -10.57 -18.35
CA ASN A 51 15.71 -9.38 -18.17
C ASN A 51 15.94 -8.99 -16.70
N SER A 52 15.53 -9.81 -15.74
CA SER A 52 15.68 -9.54 -14.33
C SER A 52 16.61 -10.51 -13.64
N ALA A 53 17.37 -10.03 -12.65
CA ALA A 53 18.09 -10.83 -11.70
C ALA A 53 17.60 -10.51 -10.29
N ILE A 54 17.50 -11.55 -9.46
CA ILE A 54 17.16 -11.40 -8.05
C ILE A 54 18.39 -11.76 -7.24
N GLU A 55 18.75 -10.85 -6.35
CA GLU A 55 19.84 -11.06 -5.40
C GLU A 55 19.30 -10.96 -3.98
N VAL A 56 19.45 -12.03 -3.22
CA VAL A 56 19.04 -12.07 -1.82
C VAL A 56 20.25 -11.80 -0.94
N ILE A 57 20.13 -10.80 -0.07
CA ILE A 57 21.22 -10.42 0.83
C ILE A 57 20.82 -10.57 2.29
N SER A 58 21.78 -10.94 3.13
CA SER A 58 21.57 -11.11 4.55
C SER A 58 21.51 -9.76 5.27
N ASN A 59 20.49 -9.57 6.13
CA ASN A 59 20.29 -8.37 6.94
C ASN A 59 20.83 -8.50 8.38
N LYS A 60 21.77 -9.43 8.63
CA LYS A 60 22.29 -9.67 9.98
C LYS A 60 23.05 -8.47 10.58
N SER A 61 23.49 -7.51 9.76
CA SER A 61 24.02 -6.22 10.22
C SER A 61 24.00 -5.19 9.10
N VAL A 62 23.87 -3.90 9.45
CA VAL A 62 23.91 -2.76 8.52
C VAL A 62 25.21 -2.76 7.69
N ILE A 63 26.34 -3.10 8.31
CA ILE A 63 27.64 -3.14 7.64
C ILE A 63 27.66 -4.20 6.55
N ARG A 64 27.19 -5.41 6.85
CA ARG A 64 27.12 -6.51 5.85
C ARG A 64 26.16 -6.16 4.72
N TYR A 65 25.03 -5.58 5.05
CA TYR A 65 24.08 -5.09 4.04
C TYR A 65 24.74 -4.07 3.10
N CYS A 66 25.36 -3.03 3.64
CA CYS A 66 26.04 -2.01 2.83
C CYS A 66 27.16 -2.62 1.96
N PHE A 67 27.97 -3.52 2.54
CA PHE A 67 29.02 -4.23 1.80
C PHE A 67 28.44 -5.06 0.64
N SER A 68 27.39 -5.84 0.88
CA SER A 68 26.74 -6.63 -0.17
C SER A 68 26.21 -5.75 -1.29
N VAL A 69 25.54 -4.63 -0.97
CA VAL A 69 25.05 -3.70 -2.00
C VAL A 69 26.19 -3.09 -2.80
N ILE A 70 27.32 -2.74 -2.17
CA ILE A 70 28.51 -2.23 -2.86
C ILE A 70 29.07 -3.30 -3.82
N CYS A 71 29.17 -4.56 -3.39
CA CYS A 71 29.59 -5.67 -4.25
C CYS A 71 28.65 -5.82 -5.46
N LEU A 72 27.35 -5.69 -5.27
CA LEU A 72 26.38 -5.74 -6.36
C LEU A 72 26.53 -4.53 -7.31
N ILE A 73 26.78 -3.34 -6.80
CA ILE A 73 27.05 -2.15 -7.62
C ILE A 73 28.30 -2.37 -8.48
N LEU A 74 29.36 -2.92 -7.92
CA LEU A 74 30.61 -3.22 -8.65
C LEU A 74 30.41 -4.33 -9.70
N LYS A 75 29.65 -5.37 -9.35
CA LYS A 75 29.31 -6.51 -10.23
C LYS A 75 28.48 -6.08 -11.42
N PHE A 76 27.41 -5.33 -11.18
CA PHE A 76 26.40 -5.04 -12.19
C PHE A 76 26.52 -3.65 -12.83
N ARG A 77 27.24 -2.72 -12.20
CA ARG A 77 27.46 -1.33 -12.68
C ARG A 77 26.14 -0.64 -13.09
N PRO A 78 25.15 -0.53 -12.19
CA PRO A 78 23.87 0.03 -12.51
C PRO A 78 23.97 1.53 -12.86
N HIS A 79 23.06 2.01 -13.71
CA HIS A 79 22.91 3.44 -13.98
C HIS A 79 22.01 4.11 -12.93
N ILE A 80 21.07 3.36 -12.36
CA ILE A 80 20.12 3.83 -11.38
C ILE A 80 20.13 2.88 -10.17
N VAL A 81 20.15 3.44 -8.98
CA VAL A 81 19.87 2.74 -7.73
C VAL A 81 18.58 3.34 -7.17
N HIS A 82 17.56 2.52 -7.02
CA HIS A 82 16.27 2.93 -6.49
C HIS A 82 16.04 2.30 -5.10
N PHE A 83 15.89 3.16 -4.09
CA PHE A 83 15.64 2.76 -2.72
C PHE A 83 14.14 2.78 -2.44
N HIS A 84 13.63 1.69 -1.90
CA HIS A 84 12.29 1.61 -1.33
C HIS A 84 12.41 1.47 0.19
N PHE A 85 11.67 2.26 0.96
CA PHE A 85 11.74 2.32 2.43
C PHE A 85 13.09 2.81 2.99
N GLY A 86 13.06 3.90 3.73
CA GLY A 86 14.22 4.74 3.95
C GLY A 86 15.09 4.51 5.20
N ASP A 87 14.96 3.45 6.00
CA ASP A 87 15.51 3.38 7.35
C ASP A 87 17.05 3.29 7.47
N GLU A 88 17.60 2.09 7.61
CA GLU A 88 19.05 1.88 7.80
C GLU A 88 19.86 2.15 6.53
N LYS A 89 19.19 2.04 5.38
CA LYS A 89 19.73 2.23 4.03
C LYS A 89 20.14 3.69 3.75
N MET A 90 19.69 4.64 4.55
CA MET A 90 20.02 6.06 4.42
C MET A 90 21.53 6.35 4.49
N LEU A 91 22.32 5.50 5.18
CA LEU A 91 23.78 5.66 5.26
C LEU A 91 24.50 5.34 3.96
N LEU A 92 23.90 4.51 3.10
CA LEU A 92 24.52 4.08 1.85
C LEU A 92 24.47 5.17 0.77
N ALA A 93 23.45 6.02 0.77
CA ALA A 93 23.26 7.03 -0.26
C ALA A 93 24.40 8.07 -0.37
N PRO A 94 24.92 8.65 0.74
CA PRO A 94 26.08 9.52 0.69
C PRO A 94 27.33 8.81 0.16
N PHE A 95 27.56 7.56 0.56
CA PHE A 95 28.68 6.74 0.08
C PHE A 95 28.59 6.54 -1.44
N ILE A 96 27.43 6.11 -1.96
CA ILE A 96 27.23 5.95 -3.41
C ILE A 96 27.44 7.30 -4.12
N LYS A 97 26.98 8.41 -3.55
CA LYS A 97 27.15 9.73 -4.16
C LYS A 97 28.60 10.15 -4.33
N VAL A 98 29.47 9.76 -3.38
CA VAL A 98 30.89 10.10 -3.40
C VAL A 98 31.69 9.16 -4.29
N PHE A 99 31.50 7.85 -4.14
CA PHE A 99 32.33 6.84 -4.80
C PHE A 99 31.81 6.41 -6.18
N PHE A 100 30.53 6.61 -6.45
CA PHE A 100 29.87 6.25 -7.72
C PHE A 100 29.03 7.41 -8.25
N PRO A 101 29.62 8.59 -8.51
CA PRO A 101 28.90 9.83 -8.84
C PRO A 101 28.07 9.75 -10.12
N TRP A 102 28.36 8.79 -11.00
CA TRP A 102 27.59 8.53 -12.23
C TRP A 102 26.25 7.80 -11.99
N ILE A 103 26.07 7.18 -10.81
CA ILE A 103 24.84 6.49 -10.45
C ILE A 103 23.77 7.51 -10.06
N ARG A 104 22.63 7.46 -10.75
CA ARG A 104 21.45 8.21 -10.33
C ARG A 104 20.78 7.49 -9.18
N GLN A 105 20.62 8.15 -8.06
CA GLN A 105 19.91 7.63 -6.90
C GLN A 105 18.48 8.15 -6.89
N ILE A 106 17.52 7.26 -6.73
CA ILE A 106 16.10 7.56 -6.60
C ILE A 106 15.60 6.91 -5.32
N THR A 107 14.66 7.50 -4.65
CA THR A 107 14.00 6.90 -3.49
C THR A 107 12.50 7.03 -3.57
N THR A 108 11.76 5.99 -3.16
CA THR A 108 10.32 6.04 -2.95
C THR A 108 10.00 5.85 -1.47
N PHE A 109 9.27 6.79 -0.92
CA PHE A 109 8.72 6.71 0.44
C PHE A 109 7.32 6.09 0.38
N HIS A 110 7.20 4.89 0.97
CA HIS A 110 5.98 4.08 1.00
C HIS A 110 5.19 4.20 2.31
N SER A 111 5.73 4.89 3.31
CA SER A 111 5.10 5.11 4.60
C SER A 111 5.15 6.59 4.98
N GLU A 112 4.31 6.97 5.91
CA GLU A 112 4.39 8.27 6.55
C GLU A 112 5.78 8.49 7.13
N CYS A 113 6.32 9.68 6.93
CA CYS A 113 7.68 10.05 7.34
C CYS A 113 7.65 10.89 8.61
N VAL A 114 7.11 10.30 9.70
CA VAL A 114 7.03 11.00 11.00
C VAL A 114 8.40 11.00 11.67
N LEU A 115 9.13 12.09 11.52
CA LEU A 115 10.46 12.26 12.10
C LEU A 115 10.36 13.02 13.44
N HIS A 116 10.36 12.28 14.54
CA HIS A 116 10.18 12.81 15.90
C HIS A 116 11.38 13.57 16.45
N SER A 117 12.58 13.41 15.88
CA SER A 117 13.78 14.05 16.40
C SER A 117 14.49 14.93 15.36
N LEU A 118 15.13 16.00 15.82
CA LEU A 118 15.96 16.85 14.96
C LEU A 118 17.09 16.04 14.27
N LYS A 119 17.68 15.09 14.99
CA LYS A 119 18.70 14.18 14.44
C LYS A 119 18.16 13.34 13.27
N ALA A 120 16.94 12.80 13.39
CA ALA A 120 16.29 12.06 12.33
C ALA A 120 16.00 12.95 11.12
N LYS A 121 15.51 14.19 11.33
CA LYS A 121 15.28 15.16 10.26
C LYS A 121 16.57 15.51 9.50
N ILE A 122 17.68 15.77 10.22
CA ILE A 122 18.98 16.06 9.61
C ILE A 122 19.48 14.85 8.80
N LYS A 123 19.42 13.64 9.37
CA LYS A 123 19.82 12.40 8.68
C LYS A 123 19.01 12.19 7.40
N CYS A 124 17.69 12.32 7.47
CA CYS A 124 16.81 12.18 6.33
C CYS A 124 17.03 13.29 5.29
N GLY A 125 17.25 14.54 5.72
CA GLY A 125 17.57 15.65 4.84
C GLY A 125 18.89 15.45 4.08
N LEU A 126 19.94 14.90 4.73
CA LEU A 126 21.20 14.53 4.07
C LEU A 126 20.99 13.40 3.05
N TYR A 127 20.23 12.39 3.42
CA TYR A 127 19.85 11.31 2.50
C TYR A 127 19.13 11.85 1.26
N CYS A 128 18.12 12.70 1.45
CA CYS A 128 17.35 13.31 0.38
C CYS A 128 18.21 14.17 -0.57
N ARG A 129 19.24 14.85 -0.05
CA ARG A 129 20.19 15.62 -0.88
C ARG A 129 20.99 14.76 -1.83
N CYS A 130 21.26 13.51 -1.48
CA CYS A 130 21.97 12.55 -2.32
C CYS A 130 21.12 12.05 -3.49
N GLN A 131 19.79 12.11 -3.37
CA GLN A 131 18.87 11.61 -4.36
C GLN A 131 18.80 12.52 -5.59
N SER A 132 18.65 11.92 -6.76
CA SER A 132 18.33 12.62 -8.02
C SER A 132 16.84 12.92 -8.13
N LYS A 133 16.00 12.01 -7.62
CA LYS A 133 14.56 12.17 -7.48
C LYS A 133 14.09 11.50 -6.19
N ILE A 134 13.05 12.06 -5.60
CA ILE A 134 12.37 11.56 -4.42
C ILE A 134 10.91 11.39 -4.80
N VAL A 135 10.40 10.18 -4.67
CA VAL A 135 9.03 9.82 -4.99
C VAL A 135 8.26 9.63 -3.70
N ALA A 136 7.18 10.37 -3.53
CA ALA A 136 6.18 10.17 -2.50
C ALA A 136 5.00 9.40 -3.08
N VAL A 137 4.51 8.36 -2.39
CA VAL A 137 3.38 7.55 -2.88
C VAL A 137 2.03 8.28 -2.78
N SER A 138 1.99 9.41 -2.07
CA SER A 138 0.82 10.28 -1.95
C SER A 138 1.24 11.74 -1.72
N LYS A 139 0.30 12.68 -1.90
CA LYS A 139 0.50 14.09 -1.55
C LYS A 139 0.64 14.27 -0.03
N GLY A 140 -0.02 13.42 0.78
CA GLY A 140 0.15 13.38 2.22
C GLY A 140 1.61 13.14 2.58
N VAL A 141 2.21 12.06 2.06
CA VAL A 141 3.64 11.74 2.25
C VAL A 141 4.53 12.84 1.65
N GLN A 142 4.18 13.40 0.49
CA GLN A 142 4.92 14.51 -0.10
C GLN A 142 4.98 15.73 0.85
N LYS A 143 3.85 16.09 1.45
CA LYS A 143 3.76 17.22 2.41
C LYS A 143 4.61 16.99 3.64
N GLU A 144 4.65 15.77 4.16
CA GLU A 144 5.49 15.42 5.30
C GLU A 144 6.99 15.54 5.00
N ILE A 145 7.41 15.04 3.82
CA ILE A 145 8.79 15.16 3.36
C ILE A 145 9.15 16.64 3.15
N ALA A 146 8.25 17.42 2.53
CA ALA A 146 8.46 18.83 2.26
C ALA A 146 8.67 19.66 3.55
N ALA A 147 8.13 19.22 4.68
CA ALA A 147 8.32 19.88 5.97
C ALA A 147 9.79 19.89 6.46
N PHE A 148 10.64 19.00 5.94
CA PHE A 148 12.07 18.98 6.26
C PHE A 148 12.98 18.97 5.02
N TYR A 149 12.43 18.72 3.85
CA TYR A 149 13.15 18.74 2.59
C TYR A 149 12.21 19.15 1.44
N ASP A 150 12.03 20.43 1.24
CA ASP A 150 11.30 20.98 0.10
C ASP A 150 12.25 21.22 -1.07
N ASN A 151 12.03 20.52 -2.18
CA ASN A 151 12.89 20.63 -3.36
C ASN A 151 12.15 20.14 -4.62
N LYS A 152 12.52 20.72 -5.78
CA LYS A 152 12.04 20.34 -7.12
C LYS A 152 12.28 18.86 -7.50
N LYS A 153 13.08 18.14 -6.71
CA LYS A 153 13.32 16.69 -6.86
C LYS A 153 12.20 15.84 -6.27
N LEU A 154 11.38 16.41 -5.38
CA LEU A 154 10.28 15.72 -4.72
C LEU A 154 9.05 15.72 -5.63
N VAL A 155 8.55 14.54 -5.95
CA VAL A 155 7.39 14.33 -6.83
C VAL A 155 6.45 13.32 -6.20
N THR A 156 5.15 13.43 -6.48
CA THR A 156 4.17 12.42 -6.11
C THR A 156 3.95 11.47 -7.29
N SER A 157 3.97 10.16 -7.02
CA SER A 157 3.57 9.14 -7.98
C SER A 157 2.84 8.02 -7.25
N TYR A 158 1.56 7.84 -7.58
CA TYR A 158 0.77 6.72 -7.07
C TYR A 158 1.26 5.42 -7.71
N LEU A 159 1.32 4.34 -6.91
CA LEU A 159 1.72 3.03 -7.41
C LEU A 159 0.66 2.43 -8.35
N GLY A 160 -0.61 2.58 -7.98
CA GLY A 160 -1.70 1.91 -8.66
C GLY A 160 -1.77 0.42 -8.34
N VAL A 161 -2.86 -0.20 -8.77
CA VAL A 161 -3.15 -1.62 -8.55
C VAL A 161 -3.65 -2.27 -9.83
N GLU A 162 -3.43 -3.58 -9.95
CA GLU A 162 -4.02 -4.43 -10.96
C GLU A 162 -5.14 -5.25 -10.33
N CYS A 163 -6.34 -5.21 -10.92
CA CYS A 163 -7.50 -5.91 -10.40
C CYS A 163 -8.19 -6.74 -11.47
N ASP A 164 -8.47 -7.99 -11.14
CA ASP A 164 -9.37 -8.85 -11.92
C ASP A 164 -10.79 -8.72 -11.39
N VAL A 165 -11.64 -8.04 -12.14
CA VAL A 165 -13.07 -7.84 -11.83
C VAL A 165 -13.97 -8.74 -12.67
N SER A 166 -13.47 -9.84 -13.17
CA SER A 166 -14.20 -10.77 -14.07
C SER A 166 -15.38 -11.46 -13.38
N LYS A 167 -15.33 -11.67 -12.06
CA LYS A 167 -16.39 -12.34 -11.29
C LYS A 167 -17.47 -11.37 -10.86
N ASN A 168 -18.75 -11.76 -11.09
CA ASN A 168 -19.87 -11.05 -10.47
C ASN A 168 -20.05 -11.45 -9.00
N LYS A 169 -20.88 -10.70 -8.28
CA LYS A 169 -21.09 -10.88 -6.83
C LYS A 169 -21.63 -12.25 -6.47
N GLU A 170 -22.61 -12.76 -7.21
CA GLU A 170 -23.26 -14.04 -6.95
C GLU A 170 -22.28 -15.20 -7.12
N GLU A 171 -21.46 -15.15 -8.16
CA GLU A 171 -20.42 -16.13 -8.42
C GLU A 171 -19.34 -16.10 -7.33
N ALA A 172 -18.86 -14.91 -6.99
CA ALA A 172 -17.86 -14.73 -5.94
C ALA A 172 -18.35 -15.24 -4.58
N ARG A 173 -19.60 -14.95 -4.21
CA ARG A 173 -20.20 -15.45 -2.97
C ARG A 173 -20.34 -16.97 -2.96
N ARG A 174 -20.70 -17.59 -4.08
CA ARG A 174 -20.73 -19.07 -4.19
C ARG A 174 -19.35 -19.68 -3.99
N ILE A 175 -18.33 -19.15 -4.65
CA ILE A 175 -16.94 -19.62 -4.50
C ILE A 175 -16.46 -19.53 -3.06
N LEU A 176 -16.82 -18.47 -2.35
CA LEU A 176 -16.40 -18.22 -0.97
C LEU A 176 -17.36 -18.81 0.08
N GLU A 177 -18.44 -19.48 -0.36
CA GLU A 177 -19.50 -20.02 0.51
C GLU A 177 -20.13 -18.95 1.43
N ILE A 178 -20.19 -17.70 0.94
CA ILE A 178 -20.78 -16.57 1.66
C ILE A 178 -22.28 -16.52 1.39
N PRO A 179 -23.14 -16.36 2.42
CA PRO A 179 -24.59 -16.24 2.24
C PRO A 179 -24.98 -15.06 1.34
N MET A 180 -26.07 -15.21 0.58
CA MET A 180 -26.54 -14.17 -0.36
C MET A 180 -27.27 -13.01 0.32
N LYS A 181 -27.94 -13.25 1.45
CA LYS A 181 -28.80 -12.25 2.11
C LYS A 181 -28.04 -11.14 2.86
N PRO A 182 -26.99 -11.43 3.68
CA PRO A 182 -26.36 -10.38 4.46
C PRO A 182 -25.60 -9.39 3.58
N ILE A 183 -25.55 -8.14 4.04
CA ILE A 183 -24.64 -7.14 3.49
C ILE A 183 -23.23 -7.50 3.94
N ILE A 184 -22.30 -7.59 3.01
CA ILE A 184 -20.92 -7.95 3.29
C ILE A 184 -20.06 -6.70 3.31
N LEU A 185 -19.54 -6.39 4.49
CA LEU A 185 -18.52 -5.37 4.70
C LEU A 185 -17.15 -6.04 4.73
N THR A 186 -16.17 -5.50 4.03
CA THR A 186 -14.84 -6.10 3.99
C THR A 186 -13.78 -5.09 4.38
N THR A 187 -12.83 -5.53 5.21
CA THR A 187 -11.60 -4.79 5.54
C THR A 187 -10.39 -5.68 5.32
N ILE A 188 -9.29 -5.09 4.83
CA ILE A 188 -8.05 -5.81 4.52
C ILE A 188 -6.89 -5.16 5.25
N GLY A 189 -6.15 -5.94 6.01
CA GLY A 189 -4.98 -5.44 6.71
C GLY A 189 -4.28 -6.52 7.54
N PHE A 190 -3.03 -6.28 7.87
CA PHE A 190 -2.18 -7.24 8.57
C PHE A 190 -1.92 -6.88 10.03
N ASP A 191 -2.28 -5.67 10.45
CA ASP A 191 -2.03 -5.16 11.82
C ASP A 191 -3.29 -4.57 12.43
N VAL A 192 -3.65 -5.07 13.60
CA VAL A 192 -4.92 -4.72 14.28
C VAL A 192 -4.93 -3.25 14.70
N ALA A 193 -3.84 -2.79 15.32
CA ALA A 193 -3.76 -1.44 15.87
C ALA A 193 -3.62 -0.37 14.78
N THR A 194 -2.66 -0.53 13.86
CA THR A 194 -2.43 0.45 12.78
C THR A 194 -3.65 0.55 11.85
N LYS A 195 -4.30 -0.59 11.57
CA LYS A 195 -5.50 -0.64 10.71
C LYS A 195 -6.80 -0.33 11.44
N GLY A 196 -6.76 -0.09 12.75
CA GLY A 196 -7.91 0.33 13.54
C GLY A 196 -9.01 -0.73 13.64
N PHE A 197 -8.66 -2.02 13.62
CA PHE A 197 -9.66 -3.09 13.69
C PHE A 197 -10.35 -3.15 15.05
N ASP A 198 -9.72 -2.68 16.10
CA ASP A 198 -10.33 -2.44 17.41
C ASP A 198 -11.41 -1.35 17.34
N VAL A 199 -11.15 -0.24 16.62
CA VAL A 199 -12.14 0.82 16.38
C VAL A 199 -13.33 0.27 15.57
N LEU A 200 -13.08 -0.63 14.60
CA LEU A 200 -14.16 -1.29 13.84
C LEU A 200 -15.01 -2.18 14.73
N VAL A 201 -14.40 -2.92 15.66
CA VAL A 201 -15.16 -3.75 16.63
C VAL A 201 -16.01 -2.87 17.54
N ASP A 202 -15.48 -1.76 18.04
CA ASP A 202 -16.22 -0.78 18.84
C ASP A 202 -17.37 -0.15 18.05
N ALA A 203 -17.16 0.18 16.78
CA ALA A 203 -18.22 0.70 15.89
C ALA A 203 -19.34 -0.31 15.68
N VAL A 204 -19.02 -1.58 15.43
CA VAL A 204 -20.01 -2.65 15.30
C VAL A 204 -20.78 -2.83 16.61
N ALA A 205 -20.11 -2.89 17.75
CA ALA A 205 -20.76 -3.01 19.05
C ALA A 205 -21.73 -1.85 19.33
N GLN A 206 -21.32 -0.62 19.07
CA GLN A 206 -22.19 0.54 19.21
C GLN A 206 -23.39 0.48 18.25
N MET A 207 -23.16 0.08 17.00
CA MET A 207 -24.19 0.00 15.98
C MET A 207 -25.28 -1.01 16.35
N VAL A 208 -24.91 -2.23 16.78
CA VAL A 208 -25.90 -3.27 17.12
C VAL A 208 -26.61 -3.01 18.44
N ASN A 209 -26.00 -2.28 19.37
CA ASN A 209 -26.59 -1.92 20.65
C ASN A 209 -27.53 -0.72 20.58
N LYS A 210 -27.25 0.25 19.71
CA LYS A 210 -28.03 1.50 19.59
C LYS A 210 -29.09 1.45 18.49
N PHE A 211 -28.92 0.62 17.46
CA PHE A 211 -29.74 0.59 16.25
C PHE A 211 -30.16 -0.84 15.89
N THR A 212 -31.09 -0.97 14.95
CA THR A 212 -31.48 -2.24 14.34
C THR A 212 -30.90 -2.27 12.90
N PRO A 213 -29.62 -2.63 12.72
CA PRO A 213 -29.02 -2.65 11.39
C PRO A 213 -29.62 -3.76 10.53
N PRO A 214 -29.56 -3.65 9.19
CA PRO A 214 -29.80 -4.78 8.30
C PRO A 214 -28.85 -5.95 8.62
N LEU A 215 -29.22 -7.17 8.23
CA LEU A 215 -28.34 -8.34 8.39
C LEU A 215 -27.01 -8.11 7.66
N PHE A 216 -25.90 -8.23 8.37
CA PHE A 216 -24.56 -7.99 7.82
C PHE A 216 -23.50 -8.91 8.41
N ILE A 217 -22.38 -9.02 7.69
CA ILE A 217 -21.15 -9.72 8.12
C ILE A 217 -19.96 -8.83 7.77
N VAL A 218 -19.00 -8.72 8.68
CA VAL A 218 -17.73 -8.03 8.47
C VAL A 218 -16.63 -9.06 8.21
N ASN A 219 -16.14 -9.11 6.98
CA ASN A 219 -14.98 -9.92 6.60
C ASN A 219 -13.70 -9.20 6.98
N VAL A 220 -12.85 -9.84 7.77
CA VAL A 220 -11.51 -9.35 8.13
C VAL A 220 -10.45 -10.22 7.48
N VAL A 221 -9.67 -9.64 6.59
CA VAL A 221 -8.73 -10.33 5.71
C VAL A 221 -7.30 -9.88 6.00
N GLY A 222 -6.32 -10.78 5.92
CA GLY A 222 -4.89 -10.47 5.99
C GLY A 222 -4.25 -10.70 7.36
N LEU A 223 -5.00 -11.08 8.38
CA LEU A 223 -4.46 -11.36 9.72
C LEU A 223 -3.75 -12.73 9.75
N SER A 224 -2.51 -12.74 10.25
CA SER A 224 -1.81 -13.98 10.60
C SER A 224 -2.52 -14.70 11.76
N LYS A 225 -2.20 -15.98 12.01
CA LYS A 225 -2.83 -16.77 13.09
C LYS A 225 -2.78 -16.07 14.45
N ALA A 226 -1.62 -15.52 14.82
CA ALA A 226 -1.45 -14.82 16.11
C ALA A 226 -2.29 -13.53 16.17
N ARG A 227 -2.29 -12.72 15.09
CA ARG A 227 -3.08 -11.48 15.03
C ARG A 227 -4.57 -11.74 14.91
N LYS A 228 -4.97 -12.83 14.27
CA LYS A 228 -6.36 -13.30 14.27
C LYS A 228 -6.84 -13.59 15.69
N GLU A 229 -6.04 -14.28 16.48
CA GLU A 229 -6.42 -14.59 17.87
C GLU A 229 -6.52 -13.31 18.73
N GLN A 230 -5.57 -12.39 18.58
CA GLN A 230 -5.64 -11.06 19.21
C GLN A 230 -6.93 -10.32 18.83
N PHE A 231 -7.24 -10.26 17.54
CA PHE A 231 -8.45 -9.62 17.02
C PHE A 231 -9.73 -10.27 17.57
N MET A 232 -9.80 -11.61 17.50
CA MET A 232 -10.97 -12.35 18.02
C MET A 232 -11.11 -12.22 19.54
N GLY A 233 -10.03 -11.96 20.27
CA GLY A 233 -10.09 -11.59 21.69
C GLY A 233 -10.89 -10.31 21.91
N ILE A 234 -10.60 -9.25 21.14
CA ILE A 234 -11.33 -7.97 21.19
C ILE A 234 -12.80 -8.17 20.80
N VAL A 235 -13.06 -8.97 19.75
CA VAL A 235 -14.43 -9.27 19.29
C VAL A 235 -15.25 -9.96 20.38
N ARG A 236 -14.68 -10.95 21.07
CA ARG A 236 -15.30 -11.67 22.19
C ARG A 236 -15.58 -10.74 23.38
N GLU A 237 -14.65 -9.87 23.73
CA GLU A 237 -14.81 -8.90 24.81
C GLU A 237 -16.04 -7.99 24.60
N LYS A 238 -16.35 -7.67 23.34
CA LYS A 238 -17.51 -6.83 22.96
C LYS A 238 -18.79 -7.61 22.65
N HIS A 239 -18.77 -8.94 22.72
CA HIS A 239 -19.91 -9.83 22.45
C HIS A 239 -20.52 -9.65 21.04
N VAL A 240 -19.67 -9.51 20.01
CA VAL A 240 -20.09 -9.27 18.62
C VAL A 240 -19.59 -10.31 17.63
N GLU A 241 -19.24 -11.52 18.11
CA GLU A 241 -18.65 -12.59 17.30
C GLU A 241 -19.48 -12.96 16.08
N SER A 242 -20.80 -12.96 16.20
CA SER A 242 -21.71 -13.33 15.12
C SER A 242 -21.65 -12.40 13.91
N TYR A 243 -21.08 -11.20 14.06
CA TYR A 243 -20.95 -10.21 13.00
C TYR A 243 -19.60 -10.26 12.27
N PHE A 244 -18.62 -11.04 12.75
CA PHE A 244 -17.28 -11.05 12.19
C PHE A 244 -16.87 -12.41 11.61
N MET A 245 -16.33 -12.38 10.40
CA MET A 245 -15.68 -13.51 9.76
C MET A 245 -14.20 -13.18 9.52
N SER A 246 -13.30 -13.80 10.27
CA SER A 246 -11.85 -13.64 10.04
C SER A 246 -11.33 -14.67 9.04
N MET A 247 -11.05 -14.22 7.83
CA MET A 247 -10.67 -15.06 6.70
C MET A 247 -9.17 -15.41 6.67
N GLY A 248 -8.34 -14.82 7.57
CA GLY A 248 -6.90 -15.02 7.57
C GLY A 248 -6.18 -14.39 6.37
N ILE A 249 -4.98 -14.89 6.06
CA ILE A 249 -4.20 -14.47 4.89
C ILE A 249 -4.80 -15.16 3.66
N ARG A 250 -5.10 -14.37 2.62
CA ARG A 250 -5.76 -14.80 1.39
C ARG A 250 -5.01 -14.26 0.17
N ASN A 251 -5.02 -15.03 -0.93
CA ASN A 251 -4.47 -14.62 -2.23
C ASN A 251 -5.56 -14.28 -3.25
N ASP A 252 -6.81 -14.63 -2.97
CA ASP A 252 -7.98 -14.42 -3.82
C ASP A 252 -8.74 -13.13 -3.47
N ILE A 253 -7.99 -12.03 -3.23
CA ILE A 253 -8.53 -10.72 -2.83
C ILE A 253 -9.59 -10.22 -3.82
N ASN A 254 -9.36 -10.37 -5.12
CA ASN A 254 -10.33 -9.96 -6.13
C ASN A 254 -11.69 -10.68 -5.97
N THR A 255 -11.69 -11.97 -5.66
CA THR A 255 -12.92 -12.73 -5.40
C THR A 255 -13.62 -12.22 -4.14
N ILE A 256 -12.85 -11.94 -3.06
CA ILE A 256 -13.40 -11.41 -1.80
C ILE A 256 -14.03 -10.02 -2.02
N LEU A 257 -13.35 -9.14 -2.74
CA LEU A 257 -13.89 -7.80 -3.03
C LEU A 257 -15.12 -7.86 -3.97
N SER A 258 -15.12 -8.77 -4.96
CA SER A 258 -16.32 -9.00 -5.79
C SER A 258 -17.53 -9.48 -4.98
N ALA A 259 -17.32 -10.26 -3.91
CA ALA A 259 -18.39 -10.73 -3.03
C ALA A 259 -18.93 -9.66 -2.06
N SER A 260 -18.25 -8.54 -1.92
CA SER A 260 -18.49 -7.49 -0.93
C SER A 260 -19.53 -6.46 -1.40
N ASP A 261 -20.07 -5.69 -0.46
CA ASP A 261 -21.01 -4.57 -0.69
C ASP A 261 -20.40 -3.23 -0.30
N ILE A 262 -19.56 -3.21 0.75
CA ILE A 262 -18.93 -1.99 1.29
C ILE A 262 -17.52 -2.35 1.71
N TYR A 263 -16.57 -1.47 1.44
CA TYR A 263 -15.21 -1.59 1.92
C TYR A 263 -14.96 -0.66 3.11
N ILE A 264 -14.31 -1.16 4.18
CA ILE A 264 -14.05 -0.41 5.41
C ILE A 264 -12.56 -0.30 5.67
N GLN A 265 -12.05 0.92 5.93
CA GLN A 265 -10.64 1.17 6.23
C GLN A 265 -10.49 2.14 7.41
N PRO A 266 -10.62 1.69 8.67
CA PRO A 266 -10.60 2.54 9.86
C PRO A 266 -9.18 2.80 10.38
N SER A 267 -8.22 2.95 9.48
CA SER A 267 -6.80 3.08 9.82
C SER A 267 -6.51 4.29 10.71
N ARG A 268 -5.55 4.14 11.63
CA ARG A 268 -5.00 5.27 12.40
C ARG A 268 -4.00 6.08 11.60
N THR A 269 -3.30 5.42 10.70
CA THR A 269 -2.31 6.04 9.81
C THR A 269 -2.24 5.26 8.50
N GLU A 270 -2.04 5.96 7.38
CA GLU A 270 -1.99 5.36 6.05
C GLU A 270 -1.26 6.28 5.06
N ALA A 271 -0.14 5.85 4.53
CA ALA A 271 0.54 6.62 3.48
C ALA A 271 -0.31 6.71 2.20
N ILE A 272 -0.78 5.56 1.74
CA ILE A 272 -1.82 5.39 0.72
C ILE A 272 -2.31 3.94 0.78
N SER A 273 -3.60 3.72 0.61
CA SER A 273 -4.17 2.38 0.73
C SER A 273 -4.35 1.72 -0.63
N LEU A 274 -3.51 0.74 -0.95
CA LEU A 274 -3.69 -0.10 -2.13
C LEU A 274 -5.00 -0.90 -2.04
N ALA A 275 -5.37 -1.38 -0.85
CA ALA A 275 -6.62 -2.11 -0.64
C ALA A 275 -7.87 -1.26 -0.91
N ILE A 276 -7.84 0.06 -0.61
CA ILE A 276 -8.91 0.97 -1.05
C ILE A 276 -8.93 1.08 -2.57
N MET A 277 -7.77 1.23 -3.23
CA MET A 277 -7.71 1.28 -4.70
C MET A 277 -8.30 0.00 -5.31
N GLU A 278 -7.94 -1.18 -4.78
CA GLU A 278 -8.53 -2.46 -5.18
C GLU A 278 -10.05 -2.47 -4.99
N ALA A 279 -10.56 -2.01 -3.84
CA ALA A 279 -11.98 -1.92 -3.57
C ALA A 279 -12.72 -0.98 -4.55
N LEU A 280 -12.10 0.17 -4.91
CA LEU A 280 -12.67 1.07 -5.92
C LEU A 280 -12.78 0.43 -7.30
N HIS A 281 -11.78 -0.37 -7.71
CA HIS A 281 -11.85 -1.13 -8.98
C HIS A 281 -13.01 -2.12 -9.00
N HIS A 282 -13.33 -2.73 -7.86
CA HIS A 282 -14.51 -3.59 -7.71
C HIS A 282 -15.83 -2.81 -7.60
N GLY A 283 -15.78 -1.48 -7.62
CA GLY A 283 -16.97 -0.63 -7.54
C GLY A 283 -17.60 -0.64 -6.15
N LEU A 284 -16.81 -0.78 -5.09
CA LEU A 284 -17.30 -0.70 -3.72
C LEU A 284 -17.34 0.75 -3.24
N PRO A 285 -18.41 1.18 -2.58
CA PRO A 285 -18.39 2.38 -1.75
C PRO A 285 -17.46 2.12 -0.56
N VAL A 286 -16.75 3.16 -0.12
CA VAL A 286 -15.73 3.05 0.92
C VAL A 286 -16.14 3.86 2.15
N VAL A 287 -16.01 3.28 3.36
CA VAL A 287 -16.01 4.05 4.61
C VAL A 287 -14.59 3.98 5.18
N ALA A 288 -13.95 5.13 5.37
CA ALA A 288 -12.55 5.15 5.78
C ALA A 288 -12.21 6.32 6.72
N SER A 289 -11.12 6.16 7.47
CA SER A 289 -10.57 7.27 8.26
C SER A 289 -9.97 8.35 7.36
N ASN A 290 -10.18 9.61 7.73
CA ASN A 290 -9.59 10.77 7.07
C ASN A 290 -8.13 10.98 7.51
N VAL A 291 -7.23 10.08 7.09
CA VAL A 291 -5.80 10.12 7.46
C VAL A 291 -4.90 9.92 6.24
N GLY A 292 -3.71 10.49 6.29
CA GLY A 292 -2.64 10.31 5.31
C GLY A 292 -3.08 10.55 3.88
N GLY A 293 -2.87 9.56 3.01
CA GLY A 293 -3.26 9.58 1.60
C GLY A 293 -4.68 9.07 1.31
N ILE A 294 -5.46 8.65 2.32
CA ILE A 294 -6.84 8.16 2.10
C ILE A 294 -7.73 9.20 1.42
N PRO A 295 -7.73 10.51 1.81
CA PRO A 295 -8.56 11.53 1.15
C PRO A 295 -8.19 11.80 -0.32
N GLU A 296 -7.08 11.26 -0.80
CA GLU A 296 -6.68 11.36 -2.21
C GLU A 296 -7.36 10.29 -3.07
N VAL A 297 -7.78 9.19 -2.43
CA VAL A 297 -8.39 8.02 -3.07
C VAL A 297 -9.90 7.98 -2.80
N VAL A 298 -10.31 8.35 -1.59
CA VAL A 298 -11.73 8.44 -1.19
C VAL A 298 -12.14 9.91 -1.15
N ILE A 299 -13.07 10.28 -2.03
CA ILE A 299 -13.65 11.63 -2.07
C ILE A 299 -14.95 11.59 -1.27
N ASP A 300 -14.96 12.27 -0.13
CA ASP A 300 -16.09 12.26 0.80
C ASP A 300 -17.41 12.63 0.13
N GLY A 301 -18.46 11.87 0.42
CA GLY A 301 -19.79 12.01 -0.18
C GLY A 301 -19.90 11.62 -1.67
N LYS A 302 -18.79 11.25 -2.34
CA LYS A 302 -18.79 10.88 -3.77
C LYS A 302 -18.63 9.37 -4.00
N ASN A 303 -17.49 8.81 -3.65
CA ASN A 303 -17.18 7.39 -3.79
C ASN A 303 -17.03 6.69 -2.44
N GLY A 304 -17.24 7.41 -1.34
CA GLY A 304 -17.20 6.91 0.02
C GLY A 304 -17.54 7.98 1.04
N LEU A 305 -17.42 7.61 2.32
CA LEU A 305 -17.59 8.47 3.48
C LEU A 305 -16.29 8.48 4.30
N LEU A 306 -15.83 9.68 4.66
CA LEU A 306 -14.66 9.87 5.51
C LEU A 306 -15.07 10.21 6.94
N VAL A 307 -14.46 9.54 7.91
CA VAL A 307 -14.66 9.75 9.33
C VAL A 307 -13.34 10.12 10.01
N ASN A 308 -13.38 10.70 11.20
CA ASN A 308 -12.16 10.96 11.94
C ASN A 308 -11.49 9.65 12.38
N ALA A 309 -10.17 9.66 12.48
CA ALA A 309 -9.45 8.50 13.01
C ALA A 309 -9.86 8.23 14.47
N CYS A 310 -9.96 6.95 14.84
CA CYS A 310 -10.39 6.49 16.17
C CYS A 310 -11.83 6.91 16.55
N ASP A 311 -12.64 7.36 15.61
CA ASP A 311 -14.04 7.73 15.82
C ASP A 311 -14.96 6.53 15.53
N ALA A 312 -15.17 5.70 16.54
CA ALA A 312 -16.02 4.51 16.42
C ALA A 312 -17.51 4.86 16.16
N GLU A 313 -18.00 5.97 16.74
CA GLU A 313 -19.38 6.41 16.54
C GLU A 313 -19.61 6.93 15.11
N GLY A 314 -18.74 7.81 14.61
CA GLY A 314 -18.78 8.27 13.23
C GLY A 314 -18.63 7.11 12.23
N LEU A 315 -17.77 6.14 12.52
CA LEU A 315 -17.62 4.94 11.69
C LEU A 315 -18.92 4.11 11.67
N ALA A 316 -19.54 3.89 12.84
CA ALA A 316 -20.81 3.17 12.96
C ALA A 316 -21.94 3.85 12.15
N MET A 317 -22.06 5.18 12.26
CA MET A 317 -23.07 5.95 11.54
C MET A 317 -22.85 5.92 10.02
N ALA A 318 -21.60 6.06 9.56
CA ALA A 318 -21.26 5.97 8.13
C ALA A 318 -21.52 4.57 7.56
N MET A 319 -21.20 3.52 8.31
CA MET A 319 -21.52 2.14 7.93
C MET A 319 -23.04 1.94 7.82
N LEU A 320 -23.78 2.37 8.83
CA LEU A 320 -25.25 2.23 8.89
C LEU A 320 -25.93 2.97 7.73
N ASP A 321 -25.51 4.19 7.42
CA ASP A 321 -26.00 5.00 6.30
C ASP A 321 -25.87 4.25 4.96
N LEU A 322 -24.71 3.67 4.69
CA LEU A 322 -24.52 2.88 3.47
C LEU A 322 -25.27 1.55 3.51
N MET A 323 -25.39 0.91 4.67
CA MET A 323 -26.12 -0.36 4.79
C MET A 323 -27.61 -0.18 4.54
N GLN A 324 -28.20 0.94 4.94
CA GLN A 324 -29.64 1.23 4.81
C GLN A 324 -30.03 1.73 3.41
N SER A 325 -29.07 2.21 2.59
CA SER A 325 -29.37 2.78 1.26
C SER A 325 -28.69 2.01 0.12
N PRO A 326 -29.38 1.04 -0.51
CA PRO A 326 -28.89 0.35 -1.71
C PRO A 326 -28.57 1.30 -2.87
N GLU A 327 -29.38 2.36 -3.04
CA GLU A 327 -29.22 3.36 -4.09
C GLU A 327 -27.92 4.12 -3.91
N LYS A 328 -27.62 4.56 -2.67
CA LYS A 328 -26.37 5.25 -2.33
C LYS A 328 -25.15 4.35 -2.54
N ARG A 329 -25.24 3.06 -2.14
CA ARG A 329 -24.17 2.10 -2.42
C ARG A 329 -23.91 1.95 -3.91
N LYS A 330 -24.97 1.84 -4.73
CA LYS A 330 -24.85 1.71 -6.19
C LYS A 330 -24.19 2.95 -6.80
N GLU A 331 -24.71 4.13 -6.48
CA GLU A 331 -24.21 5.41 -7.01
C GLU A 331 -22.74 5.65 -6.63
N MET A 332 -22.38 5.45 -5.35
CA MET A 332 -20.99 5.59 -4.90
C MET A 332 -20.10 4.52 -5.52
N GLY A 333 -20.59 3.30 -5.71
CA GLY A 333 -19.85 2.22 -6.37
C GLY A 333 -19.53 2.52 -7.84
N GLU A 334 -20.47 3.08 -8.58
CA GLU A 334 -20.25 3.55 -9.97
C GLU A 334 -19.18 4.65 -10.02
N ARG A 335 -19.22 5.59 -9.08
CA ARG A 335 -18.21 6.64 -8.93
C ARG A 335 -16.84 6.07 -8.51
N SER A 336 -16.84 5.04 -7.66
CA SER A 336 -15.62 4.31 -7.29
C SER A 336 -14.93 3.73 -8.51
N ARG A 337 -15.65 2.99 -9.35
CA ARG A 337 -15.11 2.44 -10.60
C ARG A 337 -14.54 3.50 -11.52
N LYS A 338 -15.25 4.62 -11.72
CA LYS A 338 -14.77 5.72 -12.54
C LYS A 338 -13.51 6.35 -11.95
N HIS A 339 -13.46 6.52 -10.64
CA HIS A 339 -12.31 7.13 -9.97
C HIS A 339 -11.09 6.22 -9.93
N SER A 340 -11.28 4.90 -9.86
CA SER A 340 -10.21 3.90 -9.81
C SER A 340 -9.30 3.93 -11.05
N LEU A 341 -9.78 4.37 -12.20
CA LEU A 341 -8.97 4.52 -13.42
C LEU A 341 -7.75 5.46 -13.25
N ASN A 342 -7.75 6.28 -12.20
CA ASN A 342 -6.60 7.11 -11.85
C ASN A 342 -5.50 6.33 -11.11
N PHE A 343 -5.81 5.12 -10.63
CA PHE A 343 -4.97 4.30 -9.76
C PHE A 343 -4.71 2.91 -10.34
N ASN A 344 -4.70 2.77 -11.66
CA ASN A 344 -4.27 1.53 -12.28
C ASN A 344 -2.73 1.42 -12.29
N VAL A 345 -2.24 0.18 -12.28
CA VAL A 345 -0.82 -0.12 -12.17
C VAL A 345 -0.03 0.40 -13.37
N GLU A 346 -0.60 0.37 -14.59
CA GLU A 346 0.05 0.84 -15.82
C GLU A 346 0.42 2.32 -15.72
N LYS A 347 -0.50 3.16 -15.24
CA LYS A 347 -0.26 4.58 -15.06
C LYS A 347 0.83 4.85 -14.01
N GLY A 348 0.84 4.08 -12.93
CA GLY A 348 1.90 4.17 -11.91
C GLY A 348 3.27 3.81 -12.48
N VAL A 349 3.32 2.75 -13.28
CA VAL A 349 4.54 2.28 -13.97
C VAL A 349 5.02 3.29 -14.99
N GLU A 350 4.14 3.82 -15.85
CA GLU A 350 4.49 4.86 -16.82
C GLU A 350 5.09 6.09 -16.14
N ASN A 351 4.50 6.56 -15.05
CA ASN A 351 5.05 7.66 -14.27
C ASN A 351 6.45 7.35 -13.71
N LEU A 352 6.69 6.12 -13.26
CA LEU A 352 8.00 5.71 -12.74
C LEU A 352 9.04 5.59 -13.87
N ILE A 353 8.67 5.04 -15.03
CA ILE A 353 9.52 4.99 -16.22
C ILE A 353 9.92 6.41 -16.63
N ASP A 354 8.99 7.34 -16.67
CA ASP A 354 9.25 8.77 -16.94
C ASP A 354 10.28 9.36 -15.96
N ILE A 355 10.19 8.99 -14.67
CA ILE A 355 11.17 9.43 -13.66
C ILE A 355 12.54 8.83 -13.92
N TYR A 356 12.63 7.59 -14.42
CA TYR A 356 13.89 6.94 -14.76
C TYR A 356 14.51 7.54 -16.04
N GLU A 357 13.71 7.88 -17.04
CA GLU A 357 14.20 8.36 -18.35
C GLU A 357 14.54 9.86 -18.35
N LYS A 358 13.84 10.68 -17.57
CA LYS A 358 14.13 12.12 -17.50
C LYS A 358 15.53 12.34 -16.94
N LYS A 359 16.52 12.43 -17.84
CA LYS A 359 17.85 12.94 -17.53
C LYS A 359 17.68 14.31 -16.89
N GLY A 360 18.24 14.52 -15.71
CA GLY A 360 18.34 15.86 -15.16
C GLY A 360 18.92 16.75 -16.24
N VAL A 361 18.27 17.88 -16.54
CA VAL A 361 18.80 18.91 -17.43
C VAL A 361 20.13 19.35 -16.84
N ILE A 362 21.22 18.74 -17.29
CA ILE A 362 22.54 19.35 -17.20
C ILE A 362 22.44 20.49 -18.21
N SER A 363 22.20 21.70 -17.72
CA SER A 363 22.38 22.89 -18.55
C SER A 363 23.86 22.94 -18.97
N ASN A 364 24.16 22.43 -20.15
CA ASN A 364 25.32 22.87 -20.88
C ASN A 364 25.08 24.35 -21.20
N LYS A 365 25.54 25.25 -20.33
CA LYS A 365 25.88 26.58 -20.69
C LYS A 365 27.28 26.47 -21.33
N SER A 366 27.30 26.44 -22.65
CA SER A 366 28.41 26.88 -23.47
C SER A 366 28.67 28.38 -23.27
#